data_690f2c5eab542458271e2197051181ce
#
_entry.id   690f2c5eab542458271e2197051181ce
#
_cell.length_a   1.000
_cell.length_b   1.000
_cell.length_c   1.000
_cell.angle_alpha   90.00
_cell.angle_beta   90.00
_cell.angle_gamma   90.00
#
_symmetry.space_group_name_H-M   'P 1'
#
loop_
_entity.id
_entity.type
_entity.pdbx_description
1 polymer ?
#
loop_
_entity_poly.entity_id
_entity_poly.type
_entity_poly.pdbx_seq_one_letter_code
_entity_poly.pdbx_strand_id
1 'polypeptide(L)'
;TPTRRQRQMCIRDSNIFVPVSAKTGEGVDDLIESINLVSEVLELKAVNEGPSKGVVLESSLDKQRGPIATILVKEGQMKSGDNILCGKEFGRIRAMLNDVGEKIEIAKPSTPVVILGLSGTPNVGDESLSAINEKNIREVVSIREDQFRDKKLSSQNNNSQIDNMFNKLEEGKKEVLNIMLKTDVQGSSEAIMEALIQLSTD
;
A
#
# COMPACT_ATOMS: atom_id res chain seq x y z
N THR A 1 11.00 -23.19 -35.40
CA THR A 1 10.40 -22.58 -34.17
C THR A 1 11.21 -23.05 -32.97
N PRO A 2 11.77 -22.13 -32.15
CA PRO A 2 12.57 -22.51 -31.00
C PRO A 2 11.71 -23.30 -29.99
N THR A 3 12.24 -24.43 -29.53
CA THR A 3 11.60 -25.29 -28.55
C THR A 3 11.37 -24.59 -27.21
N ARG A 4 10.38 -25.04 -26.42
CA ARG A 4 10.04 -24.48 -25.10
C ARG A 4 11.27 -24.33 -24.18
N ARG A 5 12.25 -25.24 -24.29
CA ARG A 5 13.56 -25.17 -23.60
C ARG A 5 14.44 -24.01 -24.06
N GLN A 6 14.42 -23.67 -25.34
CA GLN A 6 15.21 -22.55 -25.88
C GLN A 6 14.61 -21.19 -25.49
N ARG A 7 13.29 -21.07 -25.41
CA ARG A 7 12.64 -19.86 -24.88
C ARG A 7 12.95 -19.62 -23.40
N GLN A 8 13.03 -20.67 -22.60
CA GLN A 8 13.46 -20.57 -21.20
C GLN A 8 14.94 -20.16 -21.05
N MET A 9 15.77 -20.56 -21.99
CA MET A 9 17.20 -20.23 -21.99
C MET A 9 17.47 -18.75 -22.35
N CYS A 10 16.70 -18.17 -23.29
CA CYS A 10 16.84 -16.74 -23.63
C CYS A 10 16.26 -15.79 -22.55
N ILE A 11 15.34 -16.26 -21.71
CA ILE A 11 14.81 -15.50 -20.57
C ILE A 11 15.75 -15.60 -19.36
N ARG A 12 16.55 -16.67 -19.26
CA ARG A 12 17.49 -16.91 -18.15
C ARG A 12 18.68 -15.96 -18.11
N ASP A 13 19.07 -15.37 -19.24
CA ASP A 13 20.22 -14.45 -19.28
C ASP A 13 19.93 -13.07 -18.68
N SER A 14 18.64 -12.73 -18.44
CA SER A 14 18.22 -11.46 -17.85
C SER A 14 17.50 -11.57 -16.50
N ASN A 15 17.01 -12.76 -16.13
CA ASN A 15 16.27 -12.98 -14.89
C ASN A 15 16.76 -14.23 -14.16
N ILE A 16 16.97 -14.12 -12.85
CA ILE A 16 17.35 -15.24 -12.00
C ILE A 16 16.07 -16.00 -11.60
N PHE A 17 16.06 -17.32 -11.80
CA PHE A 17 14.98 -18.21 -11.41
C PHE A 17 15.49 -19.19 -10.36
N VAL A 18 14.90 -19.15 -9.17
CA VAL A 18 15.24 -20.06 -8.07
C VAL A 18 14.01 -20.91 -7.76
N PRO A 19 14.07 -22.24 -7.88
CA PRO A 19 13.00 -23.12 -7.45
C PRO A 19 12.97 -23.18 -5.92
N VAL A 20 11.80 -22.94 -5.32
CA VAL A 20 11.62 -22.95 -3.86
C VAL A 20 10.40 -23.76 -3.45
N SER A 21 10.44 -24.34 -2.26
CA SER A 21 9.31 -25.02 -1.63
C SER A 21 9.03 -24.40 -0.27
N ALA A 22 7.93 -23.66 -0.14
CA ALA A 22 7.51 -23.06 1.14
C ALA A 22 7.20 -24.12 2.22
N LYS A 23 6.84 -25.33 1.84
CA LYS A 23 6.51 -26.42 2.77
C LYS A 23 7.76 -27.09 3.37
N THR A 24 8.79 -27.33 2.56
CA THR A 24 10.01 -28.02 2.97
C THR A 24 11.14 -27.06 3.35
N GLY A 25 11.08 -25.81 2.94
CA GLY A 25 12.17 -24.84 3.07
C GLY A 25 13.28 -25.01 2.00
N GLU A 26 13.13 -25.95 1.08
CA GLU A 26 14.12 -26.22 0.02
C GLU A 26 14.27 -25.02 -0.90
N GLY A 27 15.52 -24.62 -1.20
CA GLY A 27 15.86 -23.51 -2.08
C GLY A 27 15.68 -22.12 -1.49
N VAL A 28 15.27 -21.98 -0.23
CA VAL A 28 15.08 -20.65 0.40
C VAL A 28 16.40 -19.94 0.59
N ASP A 29 17.46 -20.65 0.99
CA ASP A 29 18.79 -20.09 1.16
C ASP A 29 19.36 -19.59 -0.17
N ASP A 30 19.20 -20.38 -1.26
CA ASP A 30 19.58 -20.00 -2.61
C ASP A 30 18.81 -18.74 -3.11
N LEU A 31 17.54 -18.62 -2.72
CA LEU A 31 16.73 -17.44 -3.01
C LEU A 31 17.29 -16.19 -2.32
N ILE A 32 17.62 -16.31 -1.03
CA ILE A 32 18.19 -15.20 -0.23
C ILE A 32 19.55 -14.79 -0.81
N GLU A 33 20.41 -15.74 -1.16
CA GLU A 33 21.69 -15.47 -1.79
C GLU A 33 21.51 -14.75 -3.14
N SER A 34 20.56 -15.18 -3.96
CA SER A 34 20.25 -14.54 -5.22
C SER A 34 19.73 -13.11 -5.06
N ILE A 35 18.89 -12.85 -4.03
CA ILE A 35 18.41 -11.50 -3.68
C ILE A 35 19.59 -10.60 -3.28
N ASN A 36 20.50 -11.11 -2.44
CA ASN A 36 21.69 -10.37 -2.03
C ASN A 36 22.58 -10.01 -3.22
N LEU A 37 22.83 -10.97 -4.10
CA LEU A 37 23.62 -10.73 -5.31
C LEU A 37 23.01 -9.65 -6.21
N VAL A 38 21.69 -9.70 -6.43
CA VAL A 38 20.99 -8.67 -7.23
C VAL A 38 21.07 -7.31 -6.55
N SER A 39 20.93 -7.26 -5.22
CA SER A 39 21.01 -6.00 -4.47
C SER A 39 22.40 -5.35 -4.53
N GLU A 40 23.46 -6.16 -4.52
CA GLU A 40 24.83 -5.67 -4.70
C GLU A 40 25.06 -5.10 -6.11
N VAL A 41 24.58 -5.81 -7.14
CA VAL A 41 24.69 -5.34 -8.53
C VAL A 41 23.95 -4.02 -8.77
N LEU A 42 22.80 -3.85 -8.13
CA LEU A 42 21.97 -2.63 -8.25
C LEU A 42 22.53 -1.44 -7.46
N GLU A 43 23.53 -1.65 -6.57
CA GLU A 43 24.10 -0.59 -5.72
C GLU A 43 23.04 0.33 -5.08
N LEU A 44 21.99 -0.25 -4.49
CA LEU A 44 20.89 0.51 -3.94
C LEU A 44 21.36 1.44 -2.82
N LYS A 45 21.09 2.73 -2.98
CA LYS A 45 21.49 3.78 -2.03
C LYS A 45 20.24 4.54 -1.57
N ALA A 46 20.21 4.92 -0.29
CA ALA A 46 19.15 5.75 0.27
C ALA A 46 19.75 6.91 1.07
N VAL A 47 19.06 8.04 1.06
CA VAL A 47 19.42 9.18 1.90
C VAL A 47 19.04 8.84 3.35
N ASN A 48 20.01 8.88 4.26
CA ASN A 48 19.79 8.55 5.67
C ASN A 48 19.37 9.74 6.52
N GLU A 49 19.51 10.96 6.05
CA GLU A 49 19.25 12.17 6.82
C GLU A 49 18.10 12.97 6.20
N GLY A 50 17.36 13.68 7.03
CA GLY A 50 16.24 14.51 6.59
C GLY A 50 14.86 13.91 6.84
N PRO A 51 13.81 14.56 6.31
CA PRO A 51 12.43 14.10 6.44
C PRO A 51 12.25 12.72 5.85
N SER A 52 11.49 11.87 6.54
CA SER A 52 11.25 10.52 6.04
C SER A 52 10.28 10.52 4.86
N LYS A 53 10.60 9.68 3.88
CA LYS A 53 9.68 9.23 2.83
C LYS A 53 9.53 7.73 2.93
N GLY A 54 8.31 7.26 2.75
CA GLY A 54 8.02 5.83 2.82
C GLY A 54 6.76 5.47 2.05
N VAL A 55 6.34 4.24 2.21
CA VAL A 55 5.11 3.71 1.62
C VAL A 55 4.33 2.93 2.66
N VAL A 56 3.02 3.07 2.64
CA VAL A 56 2.11 2.31 3.49
C VAL A 56 2.01 0.89 2.96
N LEU A 57 2.42 -0.07 3.76
CA LEU A 57 2.32 -1.51 3.43
C LEU A 57 0.95 -2.05 3.84
N GLU A 58 0.46 -1.60 4.99
CA GLU A 58 -0.78 -2.09 5.58
C GLU A 58 -1.39 -1.04 6.51
N SER A 59 -2.70 -1.04 6.65
CA SER A 59 -3.39 -0.20 7.61
C SER A 59 -4.59 -0.93 8.22
N SER A 60 -4.86 -0.63 9.48
CA SER A 60 -5.98 -1.20 10.23
C SER A 60 -6.51 -0.22 11.27
N LEU A 61 -7.74 -0.45 11.72
CA LEU A 61 -8.36 0.29 12.80
C LEU A 61 -8.46 -0.60 14.04
N ASP A 62 -7.56 -0.38 14.98
CA ASP A 62 -7.60 -1.05 16.27
C ASP A 62 -8.58 -0.35 17.23
N LYS A 63 -9.39 -1.13 17.97
CA LYS A 63 -10.42 -0.58 18.88
C LYS A 63 -9.82 0.19 20.07
N GLN A 64 -8.63 -0.15 20.50
CA GLN A 64 -7.97 0.44 21.67
C GLN A 64 -6.92 1.49 21.30
N ARG A 65 -6.16 1.24 20.22
CA ARG A 65 -5.02 2.05 19.78
C ARG A 65 -5.38 3.08 18.71
N GLY A 66 -6.56 2.93 18.08
CA GLY A 66 -7.01 3.76 16.97
C GLY A 66 -6.43 3.32 15.63
N PRO A 67 -6.30 4.25 14.67
CA PRO A 67 -5.70 3.95 13.38
C PRO A 67 -4.23 3.56 13.51
N ILE A 68 -3.87 2.45 12.89
CA ILE A 68 -2.53 1.87 12.85
C ILE A 68 -2.12 1.73 11.39
N ALA A 69 -0.89 2.10 11.05
CA ALA A 69 -0.34 1.88 9.73
C ALA A 69 1.07 1.30 9.83
N THR A 70 1.37 0.31 9.00
CA THR A 70 2.71 -0.23 8.81
C THR A 70 3.33 0.48 7.61
N ILE A 71 4.45 1.15 7.83
CA ILE A 71 5.15 1.94 6.82
C ILE A 71 6.54 1.39 6.61
N LEU A 72 6.92 1.22 5.35
CA LEU A 72 8.31 0.98 4.96
C LEU A 72 8.98 2.32 4.68
N VAL A 73 9.96 2.67 5.50
CA VAL A 73 10.78 3.87 5.30
C VAL A 73 11.71 3.63 4.11
N LYS A 74 11.65 4.48 3.08
CA LYS A 74 12.52 4.40 1.89
C LYS A 74 13.69 5.35 1.98
N GLU A 75 13.46 6.57 2.45
CA GLU A 75 14.46 7.64 2.57
C GLU A 75 14.26 8.42 3.86
N GLY A 76 15.33 9.05 4.35
CA GLY A 76 15.31 9.90 5.53
C GLY A 76 15.17 9.11 6.82
N GLN A 77 14.84 9.82 7.89
CA GLN A 77 14.59 9.23 9.21
C GLN A 77 13.21 9.61 9.71
N MET A 78 12.47 8.64 10.20
CA MET A 78 11.20 8.85 10.88
C MET A 78 11.43 8.83 12.39
N LYS A 79 10.93 9.83 13.10
CA LYS A 79 11.11 9.95 14.56
C LYS A 79 9.77 9.97 15.27
N SER A 80 9.76 9.41 16.48
CA SER A 80 8.60 9.55 17.36
C SER A 80 8.37 11.03 17.67
N GLY A 81 7.12 11.49 17.49
CA GLY A 81 6.75 12.90 17.64
C GLY A 81 6.73 13.72 16.35
N ASP A 82 7.24 13.18 15.25
CA ASP A 82 7.15 13.85 13.93
C ASP A 82 5.71 13.93 13.45
N ASN A 83 5.42 14.95 12.65
CA ASN A 83 4.17 15.03 11.92
C ASN A 83 4.31 14.26 10.61
N ILE A 84 3.34 13.42 10.32
CA ILE A 84 3.33 12.54 9.15
C ILE A 84 2.07 12.72 8.33
N LEU A 85 2.22 12.64 7.03
CA LEU A 85 1.15 12.59 6.03
C LEU A 85 1.23 11.25 5.30
N CYS A 86 0.13 10.51 5.28
CA CYS A 86 -0.01 9.24 4.56
C CYS A 86 -1.22 9.33 3.63
N GLY A 87 -0.98 9.50 2.33
CA GLY A 87 -2.06 9.74 1.38
C GLY A 87 -2.85 11.00 1.71
N LYS A 88 -4.08 10.82 2.19
CA LYS A 88 -4.99 11.87 2.68
C LYS A 88 -5.01 12.00 4.20
N GLU A 89 -4.53 10.99 4.91
CA GLU A 89 -4.53 10.95 6.36
C GLU A 89 -3.25 11.61 6.91
N PHE A 90 -3.38 12.33 8.00
CA PHE A 90 -2.26 12.98 8.66
C PHE A 90 -2.31 12.74 10.17
N GLY A 91 -1.22 13.01 10.83
CA GLY A 91 -1.18 12.90 12.28
C GLY A 91 0.19 13.14 12.85
N ARG A 92 0.28 13.07 14.16
CA ARG A 92 1.55 13.08 14.88
C ARG A 92 1.87 11.69 15.38
N ILE A 93 3.05 11.20 15.08
CA ILE A 93 3.50 9.89 15.51
C ILE A 93 3.58 9.85 17.03
N ARG A 94 2.68 9.10 17.67
CA ARG A 94 2.65 8.91 19.14
C ARG A 94 3.61 7.82 19.59
N ALA A 95 3.72 6.77 18.79
CA ALA A 95 4.62 5.67 19.03
C ALA A 95 4.93 4.98 17.71
N MET A 96 6.14 4.41 17.64
CA MET A 96 6.59 3.52 16.57
C MET A 96 6.98 2.19 17.17
N LEU A 97 6.61 1.10 16.50
CA LEU A 97 6.98 -0.25 16.89
C LEU A 97 7.73 -0.91 15.74
N ASN A 98 8.74 -1.72 16.06
CA ASN A 98 9.43 -2.54 15.08
C ASN A 98 8.60 -3.79 14.72
N ASP A 99 9.15 -4.66 13.90
CA ASP A 99 8.57 -5.93 13.48
C ASP A 99 8.36 -6.92 14.63
N VAL A 100 9.14 -6.79 15.72
CA VAL A 100 9.01 -7.60 16.93
C VAL A 100 7.97 -7.03 17.92
N GLY A 101 7.47 -5.81 17.66
CA GLY A 101 6.49 -5.11 18.51
C GLY A 101 7.14 -4.28 19.64
N GLU A 102 8.45 -4.06 19.60
CA GLU A 102 9.15 -3.21 20.55
C GLU A 102 9.07 -1.74 20.12
N LYS A 103 9.01 -0.86 21.10
CA LYS A 103 8.96 0.59 20.85
C LYS A 103 10.32 1.11 20.40
N ILE A 104 10.35 1.81 19.29
CA ILE A 104 11.53 2.48 18.74
C ILE A 104 11.32 3.98 18.66
N GLU A 105 12.39 4.76 18.76
CA GLU A 105 12.35 6.21 18.67
C GLU A 105 12.68 6.73 17.27
N ILE A 106 13.52 6.01 16.54
CA ILE A 106 14.01 6.38 15.21
C ILE A 106 13.93 5.18 14.28
N ALA A 107 13.32 5.37 13.12
CA ALA A 107 13.32 4.41 12.03
C ALA A 107 14.17 4.95 10.87
N LYS A 108 15.09 4.11 10.37
CA LYS A 108 15.99 4.39 9.25
C LYS A 108 15.43 3.83 7.93
N PRO A 109 16.01 4.19 6.78
CA PRO A 109 15.64 3.57 5.50
C PRO A 109 15.70 2.04 5.56
N SER A 110 14.85 1.40 4.77
CA SER A 110 14.65 -0.07 4.69
C SER A 110 14.09 -0.71 5.97
N THR A 111 13.57 0.08 6.91
CA THR A 111 12.98 -0.43 8.15
C THR A 111 11.45 -0.35 8.06
N PRO A 112 10.73 -1.48 8.18
CA PRO A 112 9.29 -1.46 8.36
C PRO A 112 8.96 -1.05 9.80
N VAL A 113 8.01 -0.13 9.95
CA VAL A 113 7.59 0.36 11.27
C VAL A 113 6.09 0.46 11.35
N VAL A 114 5.55 0.05 12.48
CA VAL A 114 4.14 0.24 12.81
C VAL A 114 4.01 1.57 13.52
N ILE A 115 3.21 2.48 12.98
CA ILE A 115 2.97 3.81 13.55
C ILE A 115 1.57 3.93 14.14
N LEU A 116 1.48 4.70 15.22
CA LEU A 116 0.25 5.08 15.89
C LEU A 116 0.14 6.59 15.92
N GLY A 117 -1.08 7.11 15.73
CA GLY A 117 -1.36 8.55 15.88
C GLY A 117 -1.85 9.25 14.61
N LEU A 118 -2.22 8.49 13.57
CA LEU A 118 -2.88 9.02 12.38
C LEU A 118 -4.33 9.43 12.67
N SER A 119 -4.89 10.30 11.83
CA SER A 119 -6.30 10.72 11.87
C SER A 119 -7.27 9.64 11.41
N GLY A 120 -6.83 8.79 10.49
CA GLY A 120 -7.59 7.70 9.91
C GLY A 120 -6.69 6.61 9.36
N THR A 121 -7.28 5.65 8.67
CA THR A 121 -6.56 4.54 8.01
C THR A 121 -6.18 4.94 6.59
N PRO A 122 -4.89 5.10 6.25
CA PRO A 122 -4.45 5.37 4.89
C PRO A 122 -4.66 4.14 4.00
N ASN A 123 -4.67 4.34 2.67
CA ASN A 123 -4.73 3.21 1.74
C ASN A 123 -3.36 2.53 1.64
N VAL A 124 -3.39 1.25 1.32
CA VAL A 124 -2.17 0.48 1.00
C VAL A 124 -1.54 1.06 -0.27
N GLY A 125 -0.22 1.24 -0.25
CA GLY A 125 0.51 1.87 -1.36
C GLY A 125 0.57 3.40 -1.32
N ASP A 126 -0.16 4.06 -0.41
CA ASP A 126 -0.05 5.51 -0.24
C ASP A 126 1.37 5.91 0.18
N GLU A 127 1.83 7.04 -0.36
CA GLU A 127 3.10 7.64 0.07
C GLU A 127 2.97 8.22 1.47
N SER A 128 3.98 7.96 2.30
CA SER A 128 4.15 8.62 3.60
C SER A 128 5.27 9.64 3.54
N LEU A 129 5.00 10.82 4.09
CA LEU A 129 5.96 11.94 4.16
C LEU A 129 5.96 12.50 5.58
N SER A 130 7.13 12.61 6.20
CA SER A 130 7.24 13.38 7.43
C SER A 130 7.55 14.85 7.13
N ALA A 131 6.99 15.75 7.92
CA ALA A 131 7.28 17.17 7.81
C ALA A 131 7.44 17.79 9.19
N ILE A 132 8.36 18.73 9.28
CA ILE A 132 8.66 19.48 10.51
C ILE A 132 7.48 20.41 10.86
N ASN A 133 6.80 20.96 9.84
CA ASN A 133 5.77 21.96 10.02
C ASN A 133 4.36 21.39 9.76
N GLU A 134 3.56 21.33 10.82
CA GLU A 134 2.18 20.83 10.77
C GLU A 134 1.28 21.68 9.84
N LYS A 135 1.52 22.98 9.72
CA LYS A 135 0.75 23.86 8.83
C LYS A 135 0.84 23.42 7.37
N ASN A 136 2.04 23.08 6.93
CA ASN A 136 2.27 22.65 5.55
C ASN A 136 1.54 21.32 5.25
N ILE A 137 1.50 20.42 6.23
CA ILE A 137 0.76 19.15 6.09
C ILE A 137 -0.74 19.42 5.95
N ARG A 138 -1.32 20.26 6.81
CA ARG A 138 -2.76 20.59 6.77
C ARG A 138 -3.15 21.25 5.46
N GLU A 139 -2.32 22.11 4.92
CA GLU A 139 -2.57 22.76 3.62
C GLU A 139 -2.57 21.73 2.48
N VAL A 140 -1.58 20.82 2.45
CA VAL A 140 -1.53 19.74 1.46
C VAL A 140 -2.72 18.79 1.58
N VAL A 141 -3.13 18.45 2.81
CA VAL A 141 -4.32 17.60 3.06
C VAL A 141 -5.57 18.27 2.51
N SER A 142 -5.79 19.55 2.82
CA SER A 142 -6.97 20.29 2.32
C SER A 142 -7.05 20.28 0.79
N ILE A 143 -5.92 20.52 0.12
CA ILE A 143 -5.86 20.47 -1.35
C ILE A 143 -6.17 19.06 -1.88
N ARG A 144 -5.62 18.01 -1.24
CA ARG A 144 -5.88 16.62 -1.65
C ARG A 144 -7.34 16.21 -1.42
N GLU A 145 -7.93 16.62 -0.30
CA GLU A 145 -9.34 16.36 0.01
C GLU A 145 -10.28 17.02 -1.01
N ASP A 146 -10.02 18.26 -1.39
CA ASP A 146 -10.78 18.97 -2.40
C ASP A 146 -10.67 18.27 -3.76
N GLN A 147 -9.47 17.91 -4.18
CA GLN A 147 -9.25 17.16 -5.43
C GLN A 147 -9.97 15.79 -5.43
N PHE A 148 -9.97 15.10 -4.28
CA PHE A 148 -10.64 13.81 -4.16
C PHE A 148 -12.17 13.97 -4.21
N ARG A 149 -12.69 15.02 -3.56
CA ARG A 149 -14.12 15.36 -3.60
C ARG A 149 -14.57 15.66 -5.02
N ASP A 150 -13.80 16.46 -5.76
CA ASP A 150 -14.11 16.82 -7.15
C ASP A 150 -14.08 15.60 -8.07
N LYS A 151 -13.09 14.70 -7.91
CA LYS A 151 -13.03 13.44 -8.64
C LYS A 151 -14.23 12.54 -8.33
N LYS A 152 -14.63 12.43 -7.06
CA LYS A 152 -15.77 11.62 -6.65
C LYS A 152 -17.09 12.17 -7.18
N LEU A 153 -17.27 13.49 -7.17
CA LEU A 153 -18.46 14.14 -7.72
C LEU A 153 -18.53 13.98 -9.25
N SER A 154 -17.42 14.11 -9.97
CA SER A 154 -17.37 13.92 -11.41
C SER A 154 -17.64 12.47 -11.82
N SER A 155 -17.10 11.49 -11.07
CA SER A 155 -17.36 10.07 -11.34
C SER A 155 -18.81 9.67 -11.02
N GLN A 156 -19.39 10.17 -9.93
CA GLN A 156 -20.81 9.93 -9.60
C GLN A 156 -21.76 10.55 -10.61
N ASN A 157 -21.49 11.75 -11.10
CA ASN A 157 -22.33 12.40 -12.12
C ASN A 157 -22.29 11.66 -13.46
N ASN A 158 -21.12 11.15 -13.86
CA ASN A 158 -21.00 10.39 -15.10
C ASN A 158 -21.69 9.02 -15.01
N ASN A 159 -21.48 8.28 -13.92
CA ASN A 159 -22.09 6.97 -13.74
C ASN A 159 -23.62 7.08 -13.57
N SER A 160 -24.12 8.03 -12.77
CA SER A 160 -25.57 8.17 -12.56
C SER A 160 -26.33 8.63 -13.82
N GLN A 161 -25.72 9.40 -14.70
CA GLN A 161 -26.35 9.79 -15.97
C GLN A 161 -26.35 8.64 -16.98
N ILE A 162 -25.25 7.89 -17.06
CA ILE A 162 -25.13 6.74 -17.94
C ILE A 162 -26.03 5.60 -17.45
N ASP A 163 -26.00 5.24 -16.18
CA ASP A 163 -26.86 4.21 -15.60
C ASP A 163 -28.35 4.56 -15.70
N ASN A 164 -28.74 5.81 -15.50
CA ASN A 164 -30.12 6.24 -15.69
C ASN A 164 -30.57 6.23 -17.16
N MET A 165 -29.68 6.43 -18.12
CA MET A 165 -29.99 6.28 -19.55
C MET A 165 -30.10 4.80 -19.94
N PHE A 166 -29.21 3.95 -19.47
CA PHE A 166 -29.26 2.51 -19.74
C PHE A 166 -30.42 1.82 -19.03
N ASN A 167 -30.70 2.13 -17.76
CA ASN A 167 -31.85 1.57 -17.02
C ASN A 167 -33.22 1.97 -17.60
N LYS A 168 -33.29 3.05 -18.35
CA LYS A 168 -34.51 3.43 -19.09
C LYS A 168 -34.68 2.70 -20.43
N LEU A 169 -33.61 2.08 -20.93
CA LEU A 169 -33.61 1.33 -22.19
C LEU A 169 -33.76 -0.18 -22.00
N GLU A 170 -33.45 -0.70 -20.83
CA GLU A 170 -33.57 -2.11 -20.50
C GLU A 170 -34.67 -2.31 -19.44
N GLU A 171 -35.83 -2.80 -19.84
CA GLU A 171 -36.91 -3.26 -18.94
C GLU A 171 -36.60 -4.59 -18.21
N GLY A 172 -35.34 -4.96 -18.09
CA GLY A 172 -34.87 -6.13 -17.34
C GLY A 172 -34.46 -5.76 -15.92
N LYS A 173 -35.09 -6.35 -14.90
CA LYS A 173 -34.63 -6.24 -13.51
C LYS A 173 -33.28 -6.93 -13.41
N LYS A 174 -32.19 -6.13 -13.29
CA LYS A 174 -30.89 -6.69 -12.90
C LYS A 174 -30.99 -7.16 -11.46
N GLU A 175 -30.70 -8.42 -11.20
CA GLU A 175 -30.59 -8.95 -9.83
C GLU A 175 -29.31 -8.42 -9.21
N VAL A 176 -29.45 -7.58 -8.18
CA VAL A 176 -28.32 -6.99 -7.46
C VAL A 176 -28.10 -7.74 -6.13
N LEU A 177 -26.92 -8.31 -5.94
CA LEU A 177 -26.51 -8.91 -4.69
C LEU A 177 -25.71 -7.88 -3.86
N ASN A 178 -26.28 -7.43 -2.76
CA ASN A 178 -25.59 -6.53 -1.83
C ASN A 178 -24.76 -7.35 -0.84
N ILE A 179 -23.44 -7.17 -0.86
CA ILE A 179 -22.48 -7.88 0.01
C ILE A 179 -21.89 -6.90 1.00
N MET A 180 -21.92 -7.24 2.31
CA MET A 180 -21.20 -6.51 3.34
C MET A 180 -19.91 -7.25 3.67
N LEU A 181 -18.77 -6.65 3.34
CA LEU A 181 -17.44 -7.19 3.62
C LEU A 181 -16.85 -6.58 4.89
N LYS A 182 -16.29 -7.42 5.76
CA LYS A 182 -15.55 -7.01 6.96
C LYS A 182 -14.21 -7.75 7.00
N THR A 183 -13.14 -7.01 7.14
CA THR A 183 -11.77 -7.54 7.21
C THR A 183 -11.04 -6.92 8.40
N ASP A 184 -9.95 -7.51 8.81
CA ASP A 184 -9.06 -7.03 9.86
C ASP A 184 -8.13 -5.92 9.35
N VAL A 185 -7.73 -5.98 8.08
CA VAL A 185 -6.84 -5.01 7.42
C VAL A 185 -7.42 -4.52 6.11
N GLN A 186 -7.05 -3.31 5.72
CA GLN A 186 -7.61 -2.67 4.53
C GLN A 186 -7.21 -3.36 3.23
N GLY A 187 -5.96 -3.79 3.10
CA GLY A 187 -5.49 -4.48 1.90
C GLY A 187 -6.27 -5.75 1.57
N SER A 188 -6.67 -6.52 2.58
CA SER A 188 -7.52 -7.70 2.40
C SER A 188 -8.91 -7.34 1.87
N SER A 189 -9.49 -6.21 2.32
CA SER A 189 -10.80 -5.79 1.83
C SER A 189 -10.78 -5.36 0.37
N GLU A 190 -9.72 -4.68 -0.04
CA GLU A 190 -9.52 -4.24 -1.42
C GLU A 190 -9.32 -5.44 -2.36
N ALA A 191 -8.48 -6.40 -1.97
CA ALA A 191 -8.24 -7.61 -2.76
C ALA A 191 -9.50 -8.47 -2.94
N ILE A 192 -10.31 -8.65 -1.89
CA ILE A 192 -11.56 -9.40 -1.96
C ILE A 192 -12.59 -8.66 -2.81
N MET A 193 -12.69 -7.34 -2.66
CA MET A 193 -13.60 -6.52 -3.47
C MET A 193 -13.26 -6.60 -4.95
N GLU A 194 -11.98 -6.51 -5.31
CA GLU A 194 -11.52 -6.65 -6.69
C GLU A 194 -11.82 -8.05 -7.25
N ALA A 195 -11.57 -9.10 -6.47
CA ALA A 195 -11.89 -10.48 -6.87
C ALA A 195 -13.40 -10.68 -7.07
N LEU A 196 -14.26 -10.10 -6.22
CA LEU A 196 -15.71 -10.17 -6.37
C LEU A 196 -16.21 -9.41 -7.61
N ILE A 197 -15.61 -8.26 -7.93
CA ILE A 197 -15.93 -7.50 -9.16
C ILE A 197 -15.57 -8.33 -10.40
N GLN A 198 -14.43 -9.04 -10.39
CA GLN A 198 -14.03 -9.92 -11.50
C GLN A 198 -14.94 -11.14 -11.68
N LEU A 199 -15.61 -11.57 -10.61
CA LEU A 199 -16.59 -12.68 -10.66
C LEU A 199 -18.00 -12.20 -11.07
N SER A 200 -18.24 -10.89 -11.07
CA SER A 200 -19.49 -10.32 -11.56
C SER A 200 -19.57 -10.58 -13.07
N THR A 201 -20.42 -11.48 -13.46
CA THR A 201 -20.79 -11.70 -14.86
C THR A 201 -21.94 -10.78 -15.18
N ASP A 202 -21.76 -9.91 -16.17
CA ASP A 202 -22.79 -9.05 -16.75
C ASP A 202 -23.98 -9.85 -17.33
#